data_1978e1d9993bc7e7fc244921c86696a3
#
_entry.id   1978e1d9993bc7e7fc244921c86696a3
#
_cell.length_a   1.000
_cell.length_b   1.000
_cell.length_c   1.000
_cell.angle_alpha   90.00
_cell.angle_beta   90.00
_cell.angle_gamma   90.00
#
_symmetry.space_group_name_H-M   'P 1'
#
loop_
_entity.id
_entity.type
_entity.pdbx_description
1 polymer ?
#
loop_
_entity_poly.entity_id
_entity_poly.type
_entity_poly.pdbx_seq_one_letter_code
_entity_poly.pdbx_strand_id
1 'polypeptide(L)'
;MIESVKLIRFKQFRETEVELPPFGILMGGNNAGKTTVLQAVWLALHSLHQGKLLVTDRKTLQTKVSSTGYYTFDVPFLPKEDLNGLFYKKIARGSATYDENSGAIVELTDEKHNVVRLHMRELFRNLNVKVLTPEEELHGPTMQKQEPLYISCFSGLRPFEERLFPAVLKKQVGAGMISANIRNVVLDLKLKAPEKYAYLERILREETGFELRELHFYESSELY
;
A
#
# COMPACT_ATOMS: atom_id res chain seq x y z
N MET A 1 -2.45 -8.98 -12.83
CA MET A 1 -1.35 -8.79 -11.85
C MET A 1 -0.55 -7.58 -12.26
N ILE A 2 0.18 -6.92 -11.35
CA ILE A 2 1.11 -5.84 -11.73
C ILE A 2 2.42 -6.49 -12.13
N GLU A 3 2.95 -6.12 -13.31
CA GLU A 3 4.20 -6.67 -13.85
C GLU A 3 5.38 -5.70 -13.70
N SER A 4 5.13 -4.40 -13.73
CA SER A 4 6.19 -3.44 -13.49
C SER A 4 5.71 -2.20 -12.76
N VAL A 5 6.64 -1.52 -12.11
CA VAL A 5 6.45 -0.20 -11.52
C VAL A 5 7.56 0.72 -11.99
N LYS A 6 7.17 1.88 -12.52
CA LYS A 6 8.08 2.98 -12.84
C LYS A 6 7.89 4.11 -11.85
N LEU A 7 8.99 4.57 -11.29
CA LEU A 7 9.05 5.64 -10.29
C LEU A 7 9.77 6.83 -10.87
N ILE A 8 9.14 7.99 -10.82
CA ILE A 8 9.75 9.25 -11.28
C ILE A 8 9.68 10.25 -10.12
N ARG A 9 10.82 10.76 -9.70
CA ARG A 9 10.97 11.71 -8.58
C ARG A 9 10.37 11.24 -7.26
N PHE A 10 10.39 9.94 -7.02
CA PHE A 10 9.87 9.33 -5.80
C PHE A 10 11.01 9.00 -4.83
N LYS A 11 11.00 9.62 -3.64
CA LYS A 11 12.03 9.47 -2.59
C LYS A 11 13.44 9.67 -3.14
N GLN A 12 14.29 8.63 -3.07
CA GLN A 12 15.66 8.68 -3.59
C GLN A 12 15.77 8.50 -5.10
N PHE A 13 14.72 8.04 -5.76
CA PHE A 13 14.77 7.78 -7.19
C PHE A 13 14.41 9.02 -8.00
N ARG A 14 15.32 9.42 -8.87
CA ARG A 14 15.01 10.40 -9.92
C ARG A 14 14.09 9.77 -10.97
N GLU A 15 14.51 8.60 -11.45
CA GLU A 15 13.76 7.74 -12.34
C GLU A 15 14.28 6.32 -12.19
N THR A 16 13.38 5.34 -12.08
CA THR A 16 13.71 3.92 -12.08
C THR A 16 12.51 3.12 -12.48
N GLU A 17 12.75 1.96 -13.06
CA GLU A 17 11.72 0.99 -13.37
C GLU A 17 12.13 -0.37 -12.80
N VAL A 18 11.16 -1.09 -12.26
CA VAL A 18 11.37 -2.38 -11.61
C VAL A 18 10.31 -3.35 -12.10
N GLU A 19 10.76 -4.48 -12.63
CA GLU A 19 9.88 -5.60 -12.95
C GLU A 19 9.43 -6.31 -11.67
N LEU A 20 8.16 -6.69 -11.63
CA LEU A 20 7.52 -7.35 -10.48
C LEU A 20 7.00 -8.72 -10.92
N PRO A 21 7.82 -9.76 -10.87
CA PRO A 21 7.37 -11.11 -11.16
C PRO A 21 6.32 -11.57 -10.13
N PRO A 22 5.50 -12.59 -10.46
CA PRO A 22 4.49 -13.14 -9.54
C PRO A 22 5.04 -13.54 -8.17
N PHE A 23 6.29 -13.99 -8.16
CA PHE A 23 7.10 -14.22 -6.97
C PHE A 23 8.50 -13.68 -7.22
N GLY A 24 8.98 -12.82 -6.32
CA GLY A 24 10.29 -12.19 -6.46
C GLY A 24 10.89 -11.78 -5.13
N ILE A 25 12.21 -11.66 -5.12
CA ILE A 25 12.98 -11.18 -4.00
C ILE A 25 13.75 -9.94 -4.41
N LEU A 26 13.48 -8.80 -3.77
CA LEU A 26 14.25 -7.58 -3.94
C LEU A 26 15.53 -7.66 -3.11
N MET A 27 16.68 -7.82 -3.76
CA MET A 27 17.98 -7.88 -3.11
C MET A 27 18.78 -6.60 -3.34
N GLY A 28 19.65 -6.30 -2.41
CA GLY A 28 20.54 -5.13 -2.49
C GLY A 28 20.99 -4.64 -1.12
N GLY A 29 21.96 -3.76 -1.08
CA GLY A 29 22.46 -3.14 0.14
C GLY A 29 21.44 -2.30 0.89
N ASN A 30 21.77 -1.87 2.09
CA ASN A 30 20.98 -0.89 2.81
C ASN A 30 20.90 0.41 1.99
N ASN A 31 19.74 1.04 1.99
CA ASN A 31 19.43 2.24 1.19
C ASN A 31 19.41 2.04 -0.35
N ALA A 32 19.46 0.81 -0.87
CA ALA A 32 19.30 0.54 -2.29
C ALA A 32 17.88 0.84 -2.82
N GLY A 33 16.92 1.15 -1.94
CA GLY A 33 15.56 1.53 -2.33
C GLY A 33 14.54 0.39 -2.39
N LYS A 34 14.88 -0.81 -1.92
CA LYS A 34 13.97 -1.96 -1.87
C LYS A 34 12.61 -1.61 -1.24
N THR A 35 12.67 -1.06 -0.05
CA THR A 35 11.50 -0.59 0.69
C THR A 35 10.76 0.54 -0.05
N THR A 36 11.48 1.41 -0.72
CA THR A 36 10.90 2.52 -1.49
C THR A 36 10.04 2.03 -2.63
N VAL A 37 10.46 0.98 -3.34
CA VAL A 37 9.66 0.35 -4.40
C VAL A 37 8.35 -0.20 -3.83
N LEU A 38 8.41 -0.97 -2.75
CA LEU A 38 7.21 -1.51 -2.10
C LEU A 38 6.26 -0.40 -1.61
N GLN A 39 6.81 0.67 -1.03
CA GLN A 39 6.03 1.82 -0.57
C GLN A 39 5.33 2.55 -1.72
N ALA A 40 5.99 2.67 -2.87
CA ALA A 40 5.41 3.29 -4.04
C ALA A 40 4.24 2.46 -4.61
N VAL A 41 4.43 1.16 -4.76
CA VAL A 41 3.37 0.26 -5.22
C VAL A 41 2.19 0.27 -4.26
N TRP A 42 2.47 0.18 -2.94
CA TRP A 42 1.42 0.27 -1.91
C TRP A 42 0.65 1.58 -2.00
N LEU A 43 1.36 2.71 -2.07
CA LEU A 43 0.73 4.03 -2.11
C LEU A 43 -0.13 4.21 -3.36
N ALA A 44 0.35 3.74 -4.52
CA ALA A 44 -0.39 3.79 -5.77
C ALA A 44 -1.67 2.96 -5.69
N LEU A 45 -1.59 1.69 -5.27
CA LEU A 45 -2.75 0.81 -5.13
C LEU A 45 -3.72 1.32 -4.07
N HIS A 46 -3.21 1.75 -2.92
CA HIS A 46 -4.03 2.31 -1.86
C HIS A 46 -4.80 3.56 -2.34
N SER A 47 -4.14 4.44 -3.09
CA SER A 47 -4.78 5.62 -3.67
C SER A 47 -5.88 5.26 -4.66
N LEU A 48 -5.65 4.28 -5.53
CA LEU A 48 -6.64 3.81 -6.49
C LEU A 48 -7.87 3.22 -5.79
N HIS A 49 -7.67 2.39 -4.77
CA HIS A 49 -8.74 1.71 -4.06
C HIS A 49 -9.53 2.63 -3.12
N GLN A 50 -8.83 3.32 -2.23
CA GLN A 50 -9.47 4.15 -1.20
C GLN A 50 -9.92 5.49 -1.75
N GLY A 51 -9.17 6.07 -2.67
CA GLY A 51 -9.49 7.35 -3.31
C GLY A 51 -10.61 7.25 -4.34
N LYS A 52 -10.99 6.04 -4.75
CA LYS A 52 -11.95 5.81 -5.83
C LYS A 52 -11.61 6.64 -7.07
N LEU A 53 -10.32 6.72 -7.39
CA LEU A 53 -9.81 7.54 -8.49
C LEU A 53 -10.28 7.02 -9.84
N LEU A 54 -10.57 5.73 -9.94
CA LEU A 54 -11.12 5.10 -11.13
C LEU A 54 -12.55 4.63 -10.83
N VAL A 55 -13.48 4.94 -11.71
CA VAL A 55 -14.87 4.51 -11.62
C VAL A 55 -15.24 3.76 -12.90
N THR A 56 -15.63 2.50 -12.76
CA THR A 56 -16.09 1.71 -13.90
C THR A 56 -17.61 1.80 -13.99
N ASP A 57 -18.12 2.28 -15.12
CA ASP A 57 -19.53 2.25 -15.42
C ASP A 57 -20.01 0.79 -15.57
N ARG A 58 -21.01 0.40 -14.81
CA ARG A 58 -21.50 -0.99 -14.79
C ARG A 58 -22.18 -1.43 -16.08
N LYS A 59 -22.68 -0.48 -16.88
CA LYS A 59 -23.40 -0.77 -18.13
C LYS A 59 -22.47 -0.81 -19.33
N THR A 60 -21.59 0.18 -19.43
CA THR A 60 -20.67 0.33 -20.57
C THR A 60 -19.35 -0.38 -20.37
N LEU A 61 -19.02 -0.78 -19.13
CA LEU A 61 -17.73 -1.31 -18.71
C LEU A 61 -16.54 -0.35 -18.98
N GLN A 62 -16.84 0.90 -19.27
CA GLN A 62 -15.82 1.93 -19.45
C GLN A 62 -15.31 2.42 -18.08
N THR A 63 -14.01 2.56 -17.98
CA THR A 63 -13.38 3.13 -16.80
C THR A 63 -13.17 4.62 -17.02
N LYS A 64 -13.66 5.43 -16.08
CA LYS A 64 -13.50 6.88 -16.07
C LYS A 64 -12.63 7.30 -14.91
N VAL A 65 -11.92 8.40 -15.11
CA VAL A 65 -11.15 9.04 -14.03
C VAL A 65 -12.09 9.91 -13.20
N SER A 66 -12.07 9.70 -11.89
CA SER A 66 -12.76 10.63 -10.98
C SER A 66 -12.06 11.99 -11.03
N SER A 67 -12.84 13.06 -11.15
CA SER A 67 -12.34 14.43 -11.10
C SER A 67 -11.82 14.86 -9.73
N THR A 68 -12.14 14.10 -8.69
CA THR A 68 -11.73 14.38 -7.32
C THR A 68 -10.35 13.77 -7.05
N GLY A 69 -9.39 14.63 -6.71
CA GLY A 69 -8.09 14.16 -6.19
C GLY A 69 -8.28 13.38 -4.89
N TYR A 70 -7.46 12.36 -4.68
CA TYR A 70 -7.41 11.62 -3.44
C TYR A 70 -6.53 12.36 -2.43
N TYR A 71 -7.04 12.56 -1.22
CA TYR A 71 -6.30 13.17 -0.12
C TYR A 71 -6.05 12.11 0.94
N THR A 72 -4.78 11.87 1.28
CA THR A 72 -4.42 10.97 2.38
C THR A 72 -3.62 11.72 3.42
N PHE A 73 -4.03 11.57 4.68
CA PHE A 73 -3.30 12.11 5.82
C PHE A 73 -2.41 11.04 6.47
N ASP A 74 -2.75 9.78 6.25
CA ASP A 74 -2.14 8.64 6.90
C ASP A 74 -1.31 7.84 5.90
N VAL A 75 -0.11 8.33 5.58
CA VAL A 75 0.91 7.55 4.88
C VAL A 75 1.71 6.83 5.98
N PRO A 76 1.53 5.50 6.18
CA PRO A 76 1.98 4.81 7.38
C PRO A 76 3.49 4.74 7.56
N PHE A 77 4.23 5.01 6.49
CA PHE A 77 5.70 5.01 6.46
C PHE A 77 6.31 6.42 6.47
N LEU A 78 5.50 7.45 6.74
CA LEU A 78 5.95 8.84 6.90
C LEU A 78 5.46 9.40 8.23
N PRO A 79 6.22 10.31 8.83
CA PRO A 79 5.68 11.17 9.88
C PRO A 79 4.46 11.94 9.38
N LYS A 80 3.43 12.08 10.22
CA LYS A 80 2.14 12.67 9.83
C LYS A 80 2.22 14.06 9.19
N GLU A 81 3.30 14.80 9.43
CA GLU A 81 3.45 16.18 8.97
C GLU A 81 4.57 16.36 7.91
N ASP A 82 5.30 15.29 7.56
CA ASP A 82 6.42 15.38 6.62
C ASP A 82 6.17 14.58 5.34
N LEU A 83 5.35 15.14 4.46
CA LEU A 83 5.14 14.59 3.12
C LEU A 83 6.34 14.83 2.19
N ASN A 84 7.25 15.75 2.54
CA ASN A 84 8.43 16.05 1.73
C ASN A 84 9.33 14.81 1.53
N GLY A 85 9.29 13.88 2.49
CA GLY A 85 10.00 12.61 2.40
C GLY A 85 9.56 11.70 1.25
N LEU A 86 8.43 11.98 0.58
CA LEU A 86 7.98 11.24 -0.61
C LEU A 86 8.66 11.70 -1.90
N PHE A 87 9.21 12.91 -1.94
CA PHE A 87 9.63 13.55 -3.16
C PHE A 87 11.14 13.57 -3.28
N TYR A 88 11.62 13.34 -4.50
CA TYR A 88 13.04 13.41 -4.81
C TYR A 88 13.60 14.80 -4.48
N LYS A 89 14.72 14.83 -3.74
CA LYS A 89 15.31 16.07 -3.21
C LYS A 89 14.34 16.95 -2.41
N LYS A 90 13.28 16.36 -1.86
CA LYS A 90 12.22 17.06 -1.09
C LYS A 90 11.49 18.16 -1.88
N ILE A 91 11.45 18.06 -3.19
CA ILE A 91 10.71 18.99 -4.04
C ILE A 91 9.25 18.54 -4.13
N ALA A 92 8.49 18.92 -3.12
CA ALA A 92 7.08 18.55 -2.97
C ALA A 92 6.13 19.48 -3.70
N ARG A 93 6.51 20.74 -3.86
CA ARG A 93 5.67 21.81 -4.38
C ARG A 93 6.06 22.20 -5.79
N GLY A 94 5.09 22.14 -6.69
CA GLY A 94 5.12 22.86 -7.95
C GLY A 94 4.49 24.24 -7.81
N SER A 95 4.45 24.98 -8.91
CA SER A 95 3.71 26.23 -9.01
C SER A 95 2.22 26.01 -8.72
N ALA A 96 1.47 27.06 -8.40
CA ALA A 96 0.02 27.01 -8.19
C ALA A 96 -0.73 26.41 -9.41
N THR A 97 -0.15 26.53 -10.60
CA THR A 97 -0.54 25.83 -11.81
C THR A 97 -0.05 24.39 -11.76
N TYR A 98 -0.88 23.46 -12.24
CA TYR A 98 -0.50 22.05 -12.37
C TYR A 98 0.75 21.93 -13.25
N ASP A 99 1.82 21.39 -12.68
CA ASP A 99 3.08 21.13 -13.37
C ASP A 99 3.45 19.66 -13.18
N GLU A 100 3.45 18.88 -14.26
CA GLU A 100 3.85 17.48 -14.26
C GLU A 100 5.32 17.27 -13.89
N ASN A 101 6.14 18.33 -13.98
CA ASN A 101 7.55 18.28 -13.58
C ASN A 101 7.74 18.40 -12.06
N SER A 102 6.68 18.75 -11.32
CA SER A 102 6.72 18.79 -9.86
C SER A 102 6.11 17.54 -9.24
N GLY A 103 6.44 17.25 -7.98
CA GLY A 103 5.94 16.08 -7.28
C GLY A 103 6.56 14.76 -7.78
N ALA A 104 5.89 13.66 -7.50
CA ALA A 104 6.32 12.33 -7.88
C ALA A 104 5.31 11.65 -8.81
N ILE A 105 5.79 10.76 -9.67
CA ILE A 105 4.94 9.93 -10.51
C ILE A 105 5.22 8.47 -10.20
N VAL A 106 4.16 7.70 -10.02
CA VAL A 106 4.18 6.24 -9.94
C VAL A 106 3.34 5.71 -11.09
N GLU A 107 3.96 4.89 -11.92
CA GLU A 107 3.32 4.24 -13.05
C GLU A 107 3.29 2.74 -12.79
N LEU A 108 2.13 2.13 -12.89
CA LEU A 108 1.92 0.70 -12.73
C LEU A 108 1.51 0.11 -14.07
N THR A 109 2.16 -0.98 -14.46
CA THR A 109 1.81 -1.75 -15.67
C THR A 109 1.31 -3.12 -15.24
N ASP A 110 0.18 -3.56 -15.81
CA ASP A 110 -0.37 -4.88 -15.53
C ASP A 110 0.00 -5.90 -16.63
N GLU A 111 -0.33 -7.18 -16.39
CA GLU A 111 -0.10 -8.31 -17.31
C GLU A 111 -0.77 -8.19 -18.70
N LYS A 112 -1.63 -7.21 -18.87
CA LYS A 112 -2.26 -6.88 -20.15
C LYS A 112 -1.66 -5.63 -20.78
N HIS A 113 -0.54 -5.16 -20.24
CA HIS A 113 0.14 -3.94 -20.64
C HIS A 113 -0.72 -2.66 -20.47
N ASN A 114 -1.77 -2.71 -19.62
CA ASN A 114 -2.46 -1.49 -19.24
C ASN A 114 -1.59 -0.69 -18.28
N VAL A 115 -1.48 0.59 -18.55
CA VAL A 115 -0.65 1.51 -17.77
C VAL A 115 -1.53 2.48 -16.99
N VAL A 116 -1.33 2.55 -15.67
CA VAL A 116 -1.93 3.58 -14.83
C VAL A 116 -0.84 4.44 -14.24
N ARG A 117 -0.84 5.71 -14.61
CA ARG A 117 0.11 6.72 -14.17
C ARG A 117 -0.54 7.64 -13.14
N LEU A 118 0.03 7.69 -11.94
CA LEU A 118 -0.43 8.48 -10.82
C LEU A 118 0.57 9.60 -10.52
N HIS A 119 0.09 10.82 -10.52
CA HIS A 119 0.86 11.99 -10.09
C HIS A 119 0.52 12.32 -8.64
N MET A 120 1.54 12.42 -7.83
CA MET A 120 1.48 12.68 -6.40
C MET A 120 2.15 14.01 -6.08
N ARG A 121 1.46 14.89 -5.38
CA ARG A 121 2.00 16.19 -4.96
C ARG A 121 1.46 16.61 -3.60
N GLU A 122 2.18 17.47 -2.92
CA GLU A 122 1.69 18.10 -1.71
C GLU A 122 0.87 19.35 -2.06
N LEU A 123 -0.34 19.41 -1.56
CA LEU A 123 -1.20 20.60 -1.60
C LEU A 123 -1.77 20.83 -0.20
N PHE A 124 -1.52 22.02 0.36
CA PHE A 124 -2.02 22.40 1.68
C PHE A 124 -1.76 21.35 2.78
N ARG A 125 -0.54 20.82 2.83
CA ARG A 125 -0.11 19.74 3.75
C ARG A 125 -0.82 18.40 3.54
N ASN A 126 -1.49 18.23 2.43
CA ASN A 126 -2.14 16.97 2.07
C ASN A 126 -1.45 16.36 0.85
N LEU A 127 -1.40 15.05 0.81
CA LEU A 127 -1.01 14.34 -0.40
C LEU A 127 -2.19 14.33 -1.37
N ASN A 128 -2.01 15.01 -2.50
CA ASN A 128 -2.96 14.95 -3.60
C ASN A 128 -2.46 13.95 -4.64
N VAL A 129 -3.33 13.04 -5.05
CA VAL A 129 -3.04 12.04 -6.09
C VAL A 129 -4.02 12.23 -7.24
N LYS A 130 -3.49 12.32 -8.44
CA LYS A 130 -4.24 12.46 -9.68
C LYS A 130 -3.84 11.37 -10.68
N VAL A 131 -4.81 10.79 -11.37
CA VAL A 131 -4.55 9.90 -12.51
C VAL A 131 -4.17 10.75 -13.71
N LEU A 132 -3.04 10.44 -14.37
CA LEU A 132 -2.57 11.09 -15.58
C LEU A 132 -2.90 10.31 -16.84
N THR A 133 -3.11 9.01 -16.73
CA THR A 133 -3.46 8.15 -17.89
C THR A 133 -4.76 8.67 -18.51
N PRO A 134 -4.81 8.92 -19.81
CA PRO A 134 -6.03 9.29 -20.53
C PRO A 134 -7.14 8.25 -20.35
N GLU A 135 -8.40 8.69 -20.29
CA GLU A 135 -9.53 7.77 -20.06
C GLU A 135 -9.66 6.71 -21.16
N GLU A 136 -9.33 7.07 -22.40
CA GLU A 136 -9.33 6.17 -23.56
C GLU A 136 -8.30 5.04 -23.46
N GLU A 137 -7.24 5.22 -22.68
CA GLU A 137 -6.19 4.23 -22.45
C GLU A 137 -6.48 3.35 -21.24
N LEU A 138 -7.50 3.69 -20.44
CA LEU A 138 -7.90 2.91 -19.27
C LEU A 138 -8.80 1.76 -19.68
N HIS A 139 -8.22 0.61 -19.96
CA HIS A 139 -8.96 -0.58 -20.40
C HIS A 139 -9.37 -1.46 -19.20
N GLY A 140 -10.65 -1.36 -18.84
CA GLY A 140 -11.29 -2.33 -17.99
C GLY A 140 -11.00 -2.21 -16.49
N PRO A 141 -11.63 -3.07 -15.66
CA PRO A 141 -11.59 -3.02 -14.21
C PRO A 141 -10.31 -3.61 -13.60
N THR A 142 -9.29 -3.92 -14.40
CA THR A 142 -8.15 -4.78 -13.99
C THR A 142 -7.40 -4.21 -12.79
N MET A 143 -7.12 -2.91 -12.79
CA MET A 143 -6.41 -2.28 -11.67
C MET A 143 -7.31 -2.02 -10.45
N GLN A 144 -8.63 -1.87 -10.63
CA GLN A 144 -9.58 -1.69 -9.52
C GLN A 144 -9.87 -2.99 -8.76
N LYS A 145 -9.73 -4.13 -9.41
CA LYS A 145 -9.98 -5.45 -8.82
C LYS A 145 -8.76 -6.06 -8.18
N GLN A 146 -7.61 -5.42 -8.28
CA GLN A 146 -6.42 -5.92 -7.61
C GLN A 146 -6.62 -5.82 -6.10
N GLU A 147 -6.36 -6.91 -5.42
CA GLU A 147 -6.42 -6.93 -3.96
C GLU A 147 -5.43 -5.91 -3.38
N PRO A 148 -5.78 -5.27 -2.27
CA PRO A 148 -4.88 -4.32 -1.64
C PRO A 148 -3.56 -5.02 -1.29
N LEU A 149 -2.45 -4.35 -1.62
CA LEU A 149 -1.13 -4.83 -1.27
C LEU A 149 -0.95 -4.77 0.26
N TYR A 150 -0.73 -5.90 0.87
CA TYR A 150 -0.36 -5.96 2.28
C TYR A 150 1.15 -5.93 2.40
N ILE A 151 1.70 -4.83 2.89
CA ILE A 151 3.10 -4.75 3.23
C ILE A 151 3.25 -5.15 4.69
N SER A 152 3.84 -6.31 4.91
CA SER A 152 4.26 -6.70 6.26
C SER A 152 5.46 -5.86 6.65
N CYS A 153 5.35 -5.17 7.77
CA CYS A 153 6.29 -4.12 8.15
C CYS A 153 7.66 -4.61 8.57
N PHE A 154 8.46 -3.94 8.35
CA PHE A 154 9.66 -3.20 8.61
C PHE A 154 10.14 -3.15 10.06
N SER A 155 9.33 -3.31 11.05
CA SER A 155 9.69 -3.49 12.46
C SER A 155 9.35 -4.91 12.86
N GLY A 156 10.23 -5.56 13.58
CA GLY A 156 9.95 -6.87 14.19
C GLY A 156 8.65 -6.89 15.00
N LEU A 157 8.29 -8.05 15.50
CA LEU A 157 7.13 -8.20 16.38
C LEU A 157 7.30 -7.30 17.61
N ARG A 158 6.24 -6.59 17.95
CA ARG A 158 6.22 -5.84 19.22
C ARG A 158 6.20 -6.81 20.39
N PRO A 159 6.86 -6.49 21.51
CA PRO A 159 6.82 -7.34 22.70
C PRO A 159 5.40 -7.45 23.26
N PHE A 160 4.63 -6.36 23.15
CA PHE A 160 3.23 -6.30 23.60
C PHE A 160 2.37 -5.59 22.55
N GLU A 161 1.10 -5.97 22.49
CA GLU A 161 0.09 -5.34 21.63
C GLU A 161 -1.13 -5.00 22.47
N GLU A 162 -1.68 -3.81 22.28
CA GLU A 162 -2.99 -3.43 22.83
C GLU A 162 -4.09 -4.18 22.06
N ARG A 163 -5.18 -4.50 22.74
CA ARG A 163 -6.35 -5.07 22.10
C ARG A 163 -7.02 -4.00 21.23
N LEU A 164 -7.12 -4.27 19.94
CA LEU A 164 -7.71 -3.35 18.99
C LEU A 164 -9.16 -3.74 18.66
N PHE A 165 -10.02 -2.73 18.57
CA PHE A 165 -11.34 -2.92 17.98
C PHE A 165 -11.21 -3.34 16.50
N PRO A 166 -12.11 -4.22 16.00
CA PRO A 166 -12.03 -4.74 14.62
C PRO A 166 -11.93 -3.67 13.52
N ALA A 167 -12.61 -2.53 13.70
CA ALA A 167 -12.55 -1.42 12.75
C ALA A 167 -11.15 -0.74 12.72
N VAL A 168 -10.53 -0.60 13.89
CA VAL A 168 -9.17 -0.04 14.02
C VAL A 168 -8.16 -1.02 13.45
N LEU A 169 -8.29 -2.31 13.79
CA LEU A 169 -7.42 -3.36 13.25
C LEU A 169 -7.48 -3.39 11.73
N LYS A 170 -8.68 -3.38 11.14
CA LYS A 170 -8.86 -3.35 9.68
C LYS A 170 -8.16 -2.14 9.04
N LYS A 171 -8.26 -0.94 9.67
CA LYS A 171 -7.59 0.27 9.20
C LYS A 171 -6.06 0.11 9.25
N GLN A 172 -5.53 -0.40 10.37
CA GLN A 172 -4.09 -0.56 10.56
C GLN A 172 -3.50 -1.66 9.67
N VAL A 173 -4.20 -2.77 9.49
CA VAL A 173 -3.81 -3.83 8.55
C VAL A 173 -3.79 -3.30 7.12
N GLY A 174 -4.83 -2.57 6.71
CA GLY A 174 -4.89 -1.90 5.41
C GLY A 174 -3.79 -0.86 5.20
N ALA A 175 -3.28 -0.27 6.29
CA ALA A 175 -2.14 0.65 6.28
C ALA A 175 -0.76 -0.07 6.32
N GLY A 176 -0.71 -1.40 6.22
CA GLY A 176 0.53 -2.17 6.21
C GLY A 176 1.13 -2.43 7.59
N MET A 177 0.38 -2.22 8.67
CA MET A 177 0.87 -2.40 10.05
C MET A 177 0.56 -3.81 10.61
N ILE A 178 0.67 -4.83 9.76
CA ILE A 178 0.33 -6.21 10.14
C ILE A 178 1.26 -6.72 11.25
N SER A 179 2.58 -6.60 11.07
CA SER A 179 3.55 -7.12 12.04
C SER A 179 3.49 -6.42 13.40
N ALA A 180 3.06 -5.15 13.40
CA ALA A 180 2.86 -4.41 14.65
C ALA A 180 1.60 -4.84 15.41
N ASN A 181 0.70 -5.58 14.77
CA ASN A 181 -0.59 -6.00 15.31
C ASN A 181 -0.86 -7.48 15.04
N ILE A 182 0.19 -8.30 14.99
CA ILE A 182 0.08 -9.70 14.56
C ILE A 182 -0.81 -10.53 15.48
N ARG A 183 -0.76 -10.27 16.79
CA ARG A 183 -1.60 -11.00 17.77
C ARG A 183 -3.08 -10.68 17.55
N ASN A 184 -3.41 -9.41 17.34
CA ASN A 184 -4.77 -8.99 16.99
C ASN A 184 -5.25 -9.60 15.67
N VAL A 185 -4.37 -9.67 14.65
CA VAL A 185 -4.67 -10.30 13.35
C VAL A 185 -4.93 -11.79 13.51
N VAL A 186 -4.08 -12.50 14.25
CA VAL A 186 -4.21 -13.94 14.49
C VAL A 186 -5.48 -14.24 15.30
N LEU A 187 -5.80 -13.43 16.30
CA LEU A 187 -7.03 -13.57 17.05
C LEU A 187 -8.28 -13.32 16.18
N ASP A 188 -8.28 -12.27 15.39
CA ASP A 188 -9.39 -11.95 14.48
C ASP A 188 -9.59 -13.07 13.45
N LEU A 189 -8.50 -13.65 12.93
CA LEU A 189 -8.55 -14.81 12.05
C LEU A 189 -9.16 -16.04 12.76
N LYS A 190 -8.71 -16.34 14.00
CA LYS A 190 -9.25 -17.44 14.81
C LYS A 190 -10.75 -17.30 15.06
N LEU A 191 -11.20 -16.09 15.32
CA LEU A 191 -12.63 -15.83 15.63
C LEU A 191 -13.53 -15.79 14.39
N LYS A 192 -13.05 -15.27 13.26
CA LYS A 192 -13.87 -15.04 12.06
C LYS A 192 -13.73 -16.10 11.00
N ALA A 193 -12.61 -16.79 10.94
CA ALA A 193 -12.32 -17.81 9.92
C ALA A 193 -11.46 -18.93 10.52
N PRO A 194 -12.04 -19.74 11.41
CA PRO A 194 -11.32 -20.81 12.13
C PRO A 194 -10.67 -21.82 11.20
N GLU A 195 -11.24 -22.08 10.03
CA GLU A 195 -10.64 -22.96 9.02
C GLU A 195 -9.33 -22.37 8.44
N LYS A 196 -9.27 -21.06 8.24
CA LYS A 196 -8.03 -20.38 7.78
C LYS A 196 -7.00 -20.29 8.90
N TYR A 197 -7.44 -20.14 10.13
CA TYR A 197 -6.56 -20.21 11.29
C TYR A 197 -5.92 -21.59 11.41
N ALA A 198 -6.68 -22.67 11.31
CA ALA A 198 -6.17 -24.04 11.34
C ALA A 198 -5.20 -24.33 10.17
N TYR A 199 -5.49 -23.77 8.99
CA TYR A 199 -4.59 -23.85 7.85
C TYR A 199 -3.25 -23.13 8.13
N LEU A 200 -3.30 -21.90 8.67
CA LEU A 200 -2.10 -21.15 9.08
C LEU A 200 -1.28 -21.92 10.13
N GLU A 201 -1.93 -22.45 11.15
CA GLU A 201 -1.28 -23.23 12.21
C GLU A 201 -0.56 -24.47 11.65
N ARG A 202 -1.22 -25.18 10.73
CA ARG A 202 -0.63 -26.33 10.05
C ARG A 202 0.61 -25.95 9.24
N ILE A 203 0.53 -24.91 8.39
CA ILE A 203 1.67 -24.47 7.59
C ILE A 203 2.84 -24.04 8.47
N LEU A 204 2.59 -23.27 9.51
CA LEU A 204 3.66 -22.86 10.43
C LEU A 204 4.36 -24.05 11.05
N ARG A 205 3.60 -25.06 11.49
CA ARG A 205 4.17 -26.27 12.07
C ARG A 205 4.95 -27.09 11.05
N GLU A 206 4.40 -27.31 9.85
CA GLU A 206 5.00 -28.17 8.82
C GLU A 206 6.25 -27.52 8.19
N GLU A 207 6.18 -26.22 7.88
CA GLU A 207 7.24 -25.54 7.13
C GLU A 207 8.32 -24.92 8.01
N THR A 208 7.99 -24.53 9.24
CA THR A 208 8.92 -23.80 10.09
C THR A 208 9.21 -24.46 11.43
N GLY A 209 8.43 -25.47 11.81
CA GLY A 209 8.49 -26.09 13.13
C GLY A 209 7.95 -25.22 14.27
N PHE A 210 7.37 -24.05 13.97
CA PHE A 210 6.78 -23.19 14.98
C PHE A 210 5.33 -23.55 15.27
N GLU A 211 4.95 -23.50 16.54
CA GLU A 211 3.59 -23.67 17.00
C GLU A 211 2.99 -22.34 17.46
N LEU A 212 1.77 -22.05 17.03
CA LEU A 212 1.02 -20.93 17.55
C LEU A 212 0.52 -21.31 18.96
N ARG A 213 1.01 -20.62 19.96
CA ARG A 213 0.51 -20.77 21.33
C ARG A 213 -0.78 -19.99 21.50
N GLU A 214 -1.55 -20.37 22.52
CA GLU A 214 -2.75 -19.62 22.89
C GLU A 214 -2.40 -18.18 23.28
N LEU A 215 -3.18 -17.25 22.74
CA LEU A 215 -3.01 -15.83 23.07
C LEU A 215 -3.62 -15.56 24.44
N HIS A 216 -2.81 -15.11 25.37
CA HIS A 216 -3.27 -14.65 26.67
C HIS A 216 -3.47 -13.14 26.64
N PHE A 217 -4.68 -12.72 26.97
CA PHE A 217 -5.00 -11.32 27.14
C PHE A 217 -5.00 -10.97 28.61
N TYR A 218 -4.22 -9.98 28.98
CA TYR A 218 -4.14 -9.49 30.36
C TYR A 218 -5.13 -8.34 30.52
N GLU A 219 -6.30 -8.62 31.07
CA GLU A 219 -7.38 -7.61 31.25
C GLU A 219 -6.93 -6.39 32.06
N SER A 220 -6.04 -6.56 33.02
CA SER A 220 -5.53 -5.48 33.86
C SER A 220 -4.64 -4.48 33.15
N SER A 221 -4.06 -4.86 32.02
CA SER A 221 -3.14 -4.01 31.24
C SER A 221 -3.63 -3.74 29.82
N GLU A 222 -4.78 -4.34 29.42
CA GLU A 222 -5.32 -4.29 28.07
C GLU A 222 -4.32 -4.75 26.96
N LEU A 223 -3.36 -5.62 27.34
CA LEU A 223 -2.28 -6.10 26.47
C LEU A 223 -2.39 -7.59 26.19
N TYR A 224 -1.84 -7.99 25.01
CA TYR A 224 -1.60 -9.39 24.63
C TYR A 224 -0.14 -9.76 24.82
#